data_61b59a40022cdcc3448cb03415a2ce16
#
_entry.id   61b59a40022cdcc3448cb03415a2ce16
#
_cell.length_a   1.000
_cell.length_b   1.000
_cell.length_c   1.000
_cell.angle_alpha   90.00
_cell.angle_beta   90.00
_cell.angle_gamma   90.00
#
_symmetry.space_group_name_H-M   'P 1'
#
loop_
_entity.id
_entity.type
_entity.pdbx_description
1 polymer ?
#
loop_
_entity_poly.entity_id
_entity_poly.type
_entity_poly.pdbx_seq_one_letter_code
_entity_poly.pdbx_strand_id
1 'polypeptide(L)'
;MNKKHPLSHLLPVLFGFFVMGFCDVVGVATSYVQQHFSLSESLAGLIPSMVFLWFLLLAVPVAFWMNRIGRRRMVIAGNVVTIVGMLVPLADYSFAACLVAFALLGIGNTILQVSLNPLLTNVVDSRALSSSLTAGQVIKAVSSFSGPFIAAFAASKLGNWVWMFPIFAGISLVSALWLMATPIDEGPAERTSSAGELLAVLRDRKITMLFLGIVAIVGIDVGLNTLAPKLLIERCDMPLEQAGYGSSVYFFCRVVGAFVGSLLLTHLSDRRYYILHMLLGLVVLCALYFAGSRYAVLAGLGVAGFAFSSIFAVIYSQALKHLPARANEISGLMIMGVFGGAVVPPLMGVVTDAVGSQAGSLAVLTLFALYLLACVPMIRSEKTDSHVSAR
;
A
#
# COMPACT_ATOMS: atom_id res chain seq x y z
N MET A 1 -14.01 17.39 29.44
CA MET A 1 -12.63 17.54 29.91
C MET A 1 -11.67 17.32 28.74
N ASN A 2 -11.03 18.39 28.24
CA ASN A 2 -10.02 18.28 27.17
C ASN A 2 -8.76 17.60 27.73
N LYS A 3 -8.63 16.28 27.58
CA LYS A 3 -7.34 15.62 27.80
C LYS A 3 -6.44 16.01 26.62
N LYS A 4 -5.56 16.99 26.83
CA LYS A 4 -4.42 17.21 25.94
C LYS A 4 -3.54 15.96 26.03
N HIS A 5 -3.68 15.05 25.06
CA HIS A 5 -2.74 13.93 24.95
C HIS A 5 -1.37 14.53 24.57
N PRO A 6 -0.31 14.33 25.36
CA PRO A 6 0.98 14.90 25.07
C PRO A 6 1.53 14.30 23.75
N LEU A 7 2.31 15.10 23.02
CA LEU A 7 3.03 14.65 21.80
C LEU A 7 3.79 13.33 22.01
N SER A 8 4.20 13.06 23.26
CA SER A 8 4.85 11.82 23.67
C SER A 8 4.00 10.54 23.42
N HIS A 9 2.67 10.63 23.38
CA HIS A 9 1.79 9.50 23.05
C HIS A 9 1.52 9.41 21.55
N LEU A 10 1.49 10.53 20.84
CA LEU A 10 1.24 10.59 19.41
C LEU A 10 2.43 10.06 18.58
N LEU A 11 3.66 10.47 18.93
CA LEU A 11 4.86 10.15 18.16
C LEU A 11 5.11 8.64 17.99
N PRO A 12 5.02 7.77 19.03
CA PRO A 12 5.23 6.34 18.87
C PRO A 12 4.14 5.67 18.00
N VAL A 13 2.91 6.19 18.01
CA VAL A 13 1.84 5.71 17.13
C VAL A 13 2.14 6.11 15.67
N LEU A 14 2.55 7.36 15.44
CA LEU A 14 2.97 7.83 14.12
C LEU A 14 4.19 7.07 13.60
N PHE A 15 5.13 6.71 14.47
CA PHE A 15 6.29 5.89 14.08
C PHE A 15 5.88 4.47 13.66
N GLY A 16 4.78 3.93 14.17
CA GLY A 16 4.17 2.70 13.67
C GLY A 16 3.77 2.78 12.19
N PHE A 17 3.32 3.95 11.71
CA PHE A 17 3.03 4.17 10.27
C PHE A 17 4.30 4.12 9.42
N PHE A 18 5.46 4.49 9.97
CA PHE A 18 6.73 4.31 9.27
C PHE A 18 7.03 2.82 9.04
N VAL A 19 6.88 1.99 10.07
CA VAL A 19 7.04 0.52 9.92
C VAL A 19 6.01 -0.06 8.94
N MET A 20 4.79 0.45 8.95
CA MET A 20 3.75 0.02 7.99
C MET A 20 4.16 0.25 6.53
N GLY A 21 5.02 1.23 6.23
CA GLY A 21 5.53 1.49 4.89
C GLY A 21 6.55 0.45 4.38
N PHE A 22 7.08 -0.42 5.24
CA PHE A 22 8.07 -1.42 4.83
C PHE A 22 7.55 -2.44 3.82
N CYS A 23 6.24 -2.69 3.78
CA CYS A 23 5.65 -3.58 2.78
C CYS A 23 5.97 -3.14 1.34
N ASP A 24 6.15 -1.84 1.12
CA ASP A 24 6.35 -1.29 -0.21
C ASP A 24 7.79 -1.52 -0.74
N VAL A 25 8.74 -1.93 0.13
CA VAL A 25 10.09 -2.38 -0.29
C VAL A 25 10.03 -3.63 -1.17
N VAL A 26 8.92 -4.35 -1.14
CA VAL A 26 8.70 -5.56 -1.94
C VAL A 26 8.97 -5.34 -3.43
N GLY A 27 8.74 -4.13 -3.95
CA GLY A 27 9.01 -3.82 -5.36
C GLY A 27 10.48 -4.01 -5.72
N VAL A 28 11.37 -3.34 -5.01
CA VAL A 28 12.82 -3.45 -5.25
C VAL A 28 13.37 -4.79 -4.76
N ALA A 29 12.89 -5.30 -3.63
CA ALA A 29 13.31 -6.59 -3.08
C ALA A 29 13.03 -7.75 -4.04
N THR A 30 11.90 -7.73 -4.75
CA THR A 30 11.58 -8.72 -5.78
C THR A 30 12.68 -8.82 -6.83
N SER A 31 13.21 -7.69 -7.30
CA SER A 31 14.29 -7.67 -8.30
C SER A 31 15.61 -8.23 -7.75
N TYR A 32 15.96 -7.93 -6.48
CA TYR A 32 17.15 -8.50 -5.84
C TYR A 32 17.04 -10.02 -5.67
N VAL A 33 15.90 -10.51 -5.17
CA VAL A 33 15.67 -11.95 -4.99
C VAL A 33 15.64 -12.66 -6.35
N GLN A 34 14.97 -12.07 -7.34
CA GLN A 34 14.89 -12.61 -8.69
C GLN A 34 16.27 -12.77 -9.32
N GLN A 35 17.11 -11.74 -9.24
CA GLN A 35 18.45 -11.77 -9.79
C GLN A 35 19.34 -12.78 -9.06
N HIS A 36 19.28 -12.81 -7.71
CA HIS A 36 20.13 -13.71 -6.92
C HIS A 36 19.84 -15.20 -7.17
N PHE A 37 18.54 -15.57 -7.25
CA PHE A 37 18.13 -16.97 -7.44
C PHE A 37 17.83 -17.31 -8.90
N SER A 38 18.08 -16.38 -9.85
CA SER A 38 17.81 -16.56 -11.29
C SER A 38 16.38 -17.02 -11.56
N LEU A 39 15.38 -16.37 -10.91
CA LEU A 39 13.98 -16.75 -11.00
C LEU A 39 13.33 -16.23 -12.28
N SER A 40 12.33 -16.99 -12.79
CA SER A 40 11.40 -16.46 -13.79
C SER A 40 10.59 -15.30 -13.24
N GLU A 41 9.98 -14.50 -14.12
CA GLU A 41 9.08 -13.41 -13.73
C GLU A 41 7.87 -13.92 -12.94
N SER A 42 7.33 -15.08 -13.33
CA SER A 42 6.23 -15.74 -12.62
C SER A 42 6.57 -16.09 -11.17
N LEU A 43 7.75 -16.68 -10.92
CA LEU A 43 8.21 -17.03 -9.58
C LEU A 43 8.53 -15.78 -8.74
N ALA A 44 9.16 -14.79 -9.35
CA ALA A 44 9.42 -13.50 -8.70
C ALA A 44 8.13 -12.79 -8.26
N GLY A 45 7.05 -12.91 -9.05
CA GLY A 45 5.72 -12.38 -8.73
C GLY A 45 5.09 -12.96 -7.46
N LEU A 46 5.56 -14.13 -6.97
CA LEU A 46 5.09 -14.70 -5.70
C LEU A 46 5.54 -13.89 -4.48
N ILE A 47 6.63 -13.11 -4.57
CA ILE A 47 7.14 -12.32 -3.45
C ILE A 47 6.13 -11.26 -3.01
N PRO A 48 5.62 -10.37 -3.88
CA PRO A 48 4.54 -9.47 -3.50
C PRO A 48 3.25 -10.21 -3.11
N SER A 49 2.96 -11.37 -3.70
CA SER A 49 1.81 -12.18 -3.28
C SER A 49 1.91 -12.58 -1.81
N MET A 50 3.08 -13.00 -1.34
CA MET A 50 3.29 -13.34 0.07
C MET A 50 3.05 -12.16 1.01
N VAL A 51 3.29 -10.92 0.58
CA VAL A 51 3.01 -9.74 1.41
C VAL A 51 1.51 -9.41 1.44
N PHE A 52 0.84 -9.42 0.30
CA PHE A 52 -0.51 -8.84 0.18
C PHE A 52 -1.66 -9.85 0.37
N LEU A 53 -1.39 -11.16 0.30
CA LEU A 53 -2.40 -12.22 0.52
C LEU A 53 -3.07 -12.13 1.89
N TRP A 54 -2.32 -11.73 2.91
CA TRP A 54 -2.78 -11.73 4.30
C TRP A 54 -3.86 -10.67 4.57
N PHE A 55 -3.96 -9.63 3.73
CA PHE A 55 -5.07 -8.68 3.82
C PHE A 55 -6.42 -9.35 3.59
N LEU A 56 -6.50 -10.31 2.67
CA LEU A 56 -7.71 -11.11 2.44
C LEU A 56 -8.01 -12.03 3.62
N LEU A 57 -6.98 -12.72 4.13
CA LEU A 57 -7.14 -13.80 5.10
C LEU A 57 -7.25 -13.28 6.54
N LEU A 58 -6.53 -12.23 6.90
CA LEU A 58 -6.35 -11.81 8.30
C LEU A 58 -7.01 -10.48 8.67
N ALA A 59 -7.49 -9.66 7.74
CA ALA A 59 -8.08 -8.36 8.09
C ALA A 59 -9.22 -8.49 9.11
N VAL A 60 -10.13 -9.45 8.92
CA VAL A 60 -11.25 -9.71 9.83
C VAL A 60 -10.80 -10.38 11.15
N PRO A 61 -10.01 -11.47 11.15
CA PRO A 61 -9.47 -12.05 12.37
C PRO A 61 -8.69 -11.04 13.23
N VAL A 62 -7.86 -10.20 12.59
CA VAL A 62 -7.08 -9.17 13.29
C VAL A 62 -7.99 -8.14 13.95
N ALA A 63 -9.02 -7.65 13.26
CA ALA A 63 -9.99 -6.73 13.85
C ALA A 63 -10.70 -7.33 15.06
N PHE A 64 -11.04 -8.62 15.00
CA PHE A 64 -11.64 -9.34 16.11
C PHE A 64 -10.69 -9.50 17.30
N TRP A 65 -9.43 -9.89 17.05
CA TRP A 65 -8.43 -10.00 18.11
C TRP A 65 -8.08 -8.64 18.71
N MET A 66 -7.97 -7.59 17.89
CA MET A 66 -7.75 -6.23 18.34
C MET A 66 -8.78 -5.78 19.38
N ASN A 67 -10.05 -6.11 19.17
CA ASN A 67 -11.12 -5.78 20.13
C ASN A 67 -11.05 -6.60 21.45
N ARG A 68 -10.36 -7.75 21.45
CA ARG A 68 -10.17 -8.57 22.65
C ARG A 68 -8.94 -8.22 23.45
N ILE A 69 -7.80 -8.01 22.78
CA ILE A 69 -6.51 -7.82 23.45
C ILE A 69 -6.03 -6.37 23.50
N GLY A 70 -6.73 -5.47 22.78
CA GLY A 70 -6.42 -4.04 22.70
C GLY A 70 -5.64 -3.65 21.44
N ARG A 71 -5.83 -2.41 21.03
CA ARG A 71 -5.24 -1.82 19.81
C ARG A 71 -3.73 -1.70 19.90
N ARG A 72 -3.22 -1.18 21.03
CA ARG A 72 -1.78 -1.03 21.30
C ARG A 72 -1.04 -2.36 21.27
N ARG A 73 -1.60 -3.38 21.95
CA ARG A 73 -0.99 -4.72 21.97
C ARG A 73 -0.96 -5.35 20.59
N MET A 74 -2.00 -5.13 19.78
CA MET A 74 -2.01 -5.59 18.38
C MET A 74 -0.93 -4.91 17.55
N VAL A 75 -0.72 -3.60 17.67
CA VAL A 75 0.37 -2.91 16.95
C VAL A 75 1.73 -3.45 17.38
N ILE A 76 1.95 -3.69 18.68
CA ILE A 76 3.19 -4.31 19.16
C ILE A 76 3.36 -5.72 18.57
N ALA A 77 2.30 -6.54 18.54
CA ALA A 77 2.34 -7.87 17.93
C ALA A 77 2.68 -7.80 16.45
N GLY A 78 2.12 -6.85 15.69
CA GLY A 78 2.46 -6.61 14.29
C GLY A 78 3.93 -6.28 14.09
N ASN A 79 4.49 -5.40 14.93
CA ASN A 79 5.93 -5.11 14.92
C ASN A 79 6.78 -6.35 15.22
N VAL A 80 6.40 -7.17 16.22
CA VAL A 80 7.14 -8.40 16.56
C VAL A 80 7.11 -9.40 15.41
N VAL A 81 5.97 -9.61 14.76
CA VAL A 81 5.87 -10.48 13.59
C VAL A 81 6.75 -9.96 12.45
N THR A 82 6.77 -8.65 12.23
CA THR A 82 7.65 -8.02 11.22
C THR A 82 9.12 -8.25 11.55
N ILE A 83 9.54 -8.09 12.81
CA ILE A 83 10.92 -8.34 13.26
C ILE A 83 11.31 -9.79 12.97
N VAL A 84 10.48 -10.75 13.39
CA VAL A 84 10.75 -12.18 13.14
C VAL A 84 10.89 -12.44 11.65
N GLY A 85 9.97 -11.92 10.83
CA GLY A 85 10.02 -12.06 9.37
C GLY A 85 11.31 -11.51 8.77
N MET A 86 11.72 -10.31 9.20
CA MET A 86 12.95 -9.68 8.71
C MET A 86 14.24 -10.40 9.14
N LEU A 87 14.20 -11.22 10.18
CA LEU A 87 15.38 -12.00 10.62
C LEU A 87 15.50 -13.36 9.94
N VAL A 88 14.44 -13.89 9.32
CA VAL A 88 14.46 -15.21 8.64
C VAL A 88 15.56 -15.32 7.58
N PRO A 89 15.75 -14.35 6.65
CA PRO A 89 16.80 -14.46 5.62
C PRO A 89 18.22 -14.40 6.14
N LEU A 90 18.44 -14.02 7.41
CA LEU A 90 19.76 -14.06 8.04
C LEU A 90 20.10 -15.44 8.57
N ALA A 91 19.10 -16.27 8.91
CA ALA A 91 19.31 -17.63 9.37
C ALA A 91 19.51 -18.60 8.20
N ASP A 92 18.73 -18.42 7.14
CA ASP A 92 18.82 -19.18 5.89
C ASP A 92 18.47 -18.27 4.72
N TYR A 93 19.41 -18.07 3.80
CA TYR A 93 19.18 -17.25 2.61
C TYR A 93 18.84 -18.15 1.42
N SER A 94 17.60 -18.64 1.42
CA SER A 94 16.99 -19.41 0.33
C SER A 94 15.75 -18.70 -0.20
N PHE A 95 15.29 -19.07 -1.39
CA PHE A 95 14.04 -18.51 -1.94
C PHE A 95 12.84 -18.82 -1.03
N ALA A 96 12.79 -20.01 -0.46
CA ALA A 96 11.74 -20.40 0.49
C ALA A 96 11.77 -19.52 1.75
N ALA A 97 12.95 -19.25 2.30
CA ALA A 97 13.11 -18.34 3.45
C ALA A 97 12.71 -16.90 3.11
N CYS A 98 13.02 -16.42 1.91
CA CYS A 98 12.52 -15.11 1.44
C CYS A 98 11.00 -15.08 1.36
N LEU A 99 10.34 -16.13 0.83
CA LEU A 99 8.86 -16.19 0.80
C LEU A 99 8.28 -16.17 2.22
N VAL A 100 8.87 -16.90 3.18
CA VAL A 100 8.45 -16.86 4.58
C VAL A 100 8.65 -15.48 5.19
N ALA A 101 9.79 -14.83 4.93
CA ALA A 101 10.08 -13.47 5.41
C ALA A 101 9.03 -12.47 4.91
N PHE A 102 8.71 -12.49 3.61
CA PHE A 102 7.70 -11.60 3.02
C PHE A 102 6.28 -11.96 3.45
N ALA A 103 5.98 -13.25 3.72
CA ALA A 103 4.72 -13.66 4.34
C ALA A 103 4.56 -13.06 5.74
N LEU A 104 5.59 -13.16 6.59
CA LEU A 104 5.57 -12.59 7.94
C LEU A 104 5.53 -11.05 7.90
N LEU A 105 6.24 -10.41 6.97
CA LEU A 105 6.10 -8.97 6.72
C LEU A 105 4.64 -8.61 6.39
N GLY A 106 4.00 -9.38 5.53
CA GLY A 106 2.59 -9.17 5.14
C GLY A 106 1.62 -9.37 6.30
N ILE A 107 1.81 -10.40 7.13
CA ILE A 107 1.04 -10.63 8.36
C ILE A 107 1.20 -9.43 9.31
N GLY A 108 2.44 -9.04 9.60
CA GLY A 108 2.75 -7.89 10.44
C GLY A 108 2.13 -6.60 9.89
N ASN A 109 2.24 -6.38 8.58
CA ASN A 109 1.66 -5.20 7.92
C ASN A 109 0.13 -5.18 7.98
N THR A 110 -0.53 -6.32 7.77
CA THR A 110 -2.00 -6.44 7.92
C THR A 110 -2.43 -6.08 9.34
N ILE A 111 -1.70 -6.57 10.35
CA ILE A 111 -1.96 -6.23 11.75
C ILE A 111 -1.81 -4.72 11.99
N LEU A 112 -0.72 -4.12 11.50
CA LEU A 112 -0.47 -2.68 11.62
C LEU A 112 -1.54 -1.85 10.91
N GLN A 113 -1.89 -2.21 9.69
CA GLN A 113 -2.88 -1.50 8.87
C GLN A 113 -4.26 -1.47 9.52
N VAL A 114 -4.70 -2.59 10.12
CA VAL A 114 -5.98 -2.70 10.80
C VAL A 114 -5.98 -1.98 12.15
N SER A 115 -4.83 -1.92 12.84
CA SER A 115 -4.79 -1.50 14.25
C SER A 115 -4.31 -0.06 14.49
N LEU A 116 -3.45 0.49 13.61
CA LEU A 116 -2.86 1.83 13.81
C LEU A 116 -3.88 2.96 13.67
N ASN A 117 -4.76 2.91 12.69
CA ASN A 117 -5.79 3.94 12.53
C ASN A 117 -6.72 4.02 13.76
N PRO A 118 -7.28 2.89 14.27
CA PRO A 118 -8.04 2.91 15.52
C PRO A 118 -7.21 3.30 16.74
N LEU A 119 -5.92 2.92 16.82
CA LEU A 119 -5.06 3.32 17.93
C LEU A 119 -4.84 4.84 17.94
N LEU A 120 -4.73 5.46 16.76
CA LEU A 120 -4.55 6.91 16.66
C LEU A 120 -5.74 7.67 17.25
N THR A 121 -6.97 7.15 17.17
CA THR A 121 -8.15 7.78 17.78
C THR A 121 -8.08 7.85 19.31
N ASN A 122 -7.25 7.04 19.95
CA ASN A 122 -7.05 7.04 21.39
C ASN A 122 -6.05 8.11 21.89
N VAL A 123 -5.22 8.65 20.99
CA VAL A 123 -4.14 9.57 21.35
C VAL A 123 -4.33 10.99 20.81
N VAL A 124 -5.40 11.22 20.02
CA VAL A 124 -5.72 12.55 19.48
C VAL A 124 -7.18 12.92 19.71
N ASP A 125 -7.45 14.20 19.83
CA ASP A 125 -8.83 14.73 19.86
C ASP A 125 -9.50 14.57 18.48
N SER A 126 -10.83 14.47 18.46
CA SER A 126 -11.62 14.34 17.24
C SER A 126 -11.35 15.46 16.22
N ARG A 127 -11.03 16.68 16.68
CA ARG A 127 -10.64 17.81 15.82
C ARG A 127 -9.31 17.63 15.10
N ALA A 128 -8.36 16.93 15.73
CA ALA A 128 -7.03 16.68 15.19
C ALA A 128 -6.93 15.32 14.48
N LEU A 129 -7.97 14.49 14.53
CA LEU A 129 -7.92 13.12 14.03
C LEU A 129 -7.61 13.07 12.52
N SER A 130 -8.31 13.87 11.70
CA SER A 130 -8.10 13.88 10.25
C SER A 130 -6.68 14.30 9.88
N SER A 131 -6.15 15.35 10.50
CA SER A 131 -4.76 15.81 10.27
C SER A 131 -3.74 14.78 10.74
N SER A 132 -3.98 14.11 11.86
CA SER A 132 -3.09 13.07 12.39
C SER A 132 -3.09 11.80 11.54
N LEU A 133 -4.24 11.38 11.01
CA LEU A 133 -4.34 10.29 10.04
C LEU A 133 -3.57 10.64 8.75
N THR A 134 -3.72 11.86 8.26
CA THR A 134 -2.95 12.35 7.10
C THR A 134 -1.45 12.33 7.39
N ALA A 135 -1.02 12.81 8.56
CA ALA A 135 0.39 12.76 8.98
C ALA A 135 0.90 11.31 9.01
N GLY A 136 0.12 10.37 9.54
CA GLY A 136 0.45 8.94 9.51
C GLY A 136 0.67 8.43 8.09
N GLN A 137 -0.21 8.76 7.14
CA GLN A 137 -0.06 8.36 5.74
C GLN A 137 1.17 9.00 5.07
N VAL A 138 1.49 10.26 5.40
CA VAL A 138 2.72 10.92 4.92
C VAL A 138 3.96 10.20 5.46
N ILE A 139 3.98 9.84 6.75
CA ILE A 139 5.09 9.10 7.37
C ILE A 139 5.24 7.71 6.74
N LYS A 140 4.13 7.00 6.47
CA LYS A 140 4.15 5.75 5.70
C LYS A 140 4.79 5.96 4.33
N ALA A 141 4.39 7.01 3.63
CA ALA A 141 4.90 7.30 2.29
C ALA A 141 6.40 7.67 2.29
N VAL A 142 6.89 8.36 3.33
CA VAL A 142 8.34 8.60 3.52
C VAL A 142 9.08 7.27 3.69
N SER A 143 8.52 6.32 4.42
CA SER A 143 9.08 4.97 4.56
C SER A 143 9.13 4.24 3.21
N SER A 144 8.03 4.24 2.46
CA SER A 144 7.94 3.61 1.14
C SER A 144 8.96 4.21 0.15
N PHE A 145 9.10 5.55 0.16
CA PHE A 145 10.12 6.25 -0.62
C PHE A 145 11.55 5.86 -0.20
N SER A 146 11.79 5.67 1.10
CA SER A 146 13.13 5.40 1.66
C SER A 146 13.58 3.95 1.44
N GLY A 147 12.65 3.01 1.25
CA GLY A 147 12.95 1.58 1.12
C GLY A 147 14.02 1.25 0.08
N PRO A 148 13.89 1.71 -1.18
CA PRO A 148 14.90 1.47 -2.21
C PRO A 148 16.27 2.09 -1.89
N PHE A 149 16.32 3.24 -1.20
CA PHE A 149 17.59 3.84 -0.76
C PHE A 149 18.28 2.99 0.31
N ILE A 150 17.51 2.41 1.25
CA ILE A 150 18.03 1.50 2.27
C ILE A 150 18.57 0.24 1.61
N ALA A 151 17.87 -0.34 0.64
CA ALA A 151 18.34 -1.50 -0.12
C ALA A 151 19.63 -1.19 -0.91
N ALA A 152 19.67 -0.05 -1.61
CA ALA A 152 20.84 0.40 -2.36
C ALA A 152 22.05 0.68 -1.43
N PHE A 153 21.82 1.30 -0.28
CA PHE A 153 22.84 1.53 0.75
C PHE A 153 23.39 0.19 1.27
N ALA A 154 22.51 -0.76 1.59
CA ALA A 154 22.91 -2.09 2.05
C ALA A 154 23.75 -2.81 0.99
N ALA A 155 23.33 -2.78 -0.28
CA ALA A 155 24.06 -3.40 -1.38
C ALA A 155 25.44 -2.74 -1.60
N SER A 156 25.50 -1.40 -1.67
CA SER A 156 26.71 -0.67 -2.07
C SER A 156 27.70 -0.43 -0.95
N LYS A 157 27.25 -0.22 0.30
CA LYS A 157 28.10 0.14 1.45
C LYS A 157 28.34 -1.02 2.42
N LEU A 158 27.37 -1.91 2.56
CA LEU A 158 27.51 -3.11 3.41
C LEU A 158 27.85 -4.36 2.60
N GLY A 159 28.00 -4.23 1.27
CA GLY A 159 28.42 -5.30 0.37
C GLY A 159 27.35 -6.36 0.05
N ASN A 160 26.17 -6.29 0.67
CA ASN A 160 25.06 -7.21 0.40
C ASN A 160 23.72 -6.54 0.76
N TRP A 161 22.78 -6.55 -0.18
CA TRP A 161 21.44 -5.97 0.00
C TRP A 161 20.66 -6.66 1.15
N VAL A 162 20.99 -7.88 1.51
CA VAL A 162 20.37 -8.65 2.61
C VAL A 162 20.48 -7.90 3.94
N TRP A 163 21.45 -7.01 4.12
CA TRP A 163 21.57 -6.17 5.31
C TRP A 163 20.41 -5.18 5.49
N MET A 164 19.58 -4.97 4.47
CA MET A 164 18.36 -4.19 4.66
C MET A 164 17.38 -4.86 5.65
N PHE A 165 17.35 -6.20 5.70
CA PHE A 165 16.44 -6.93 6.60
C PHE A 165 16.70 -6.63 8.08
N PRO A 166 17.95 -6.74 8.61
CA PRO A 166 18.22 -6.36 9.99
C PRO A 166 18.04 -4.86 10.26
N ILE A 167 18.22 -3.99 9.26
CA ILE A 167 17.90 -2.56 9.40
C ILE A 167 16.39 -2.38 9.67
N PHE A 168 15.54 -3.01 8.88
CA PHE A 168 14.08 -2.94 9.08
C PHE A 168 13.65 -3.63 10.38
N ALA A 169 14.28 -4.75 10.76
CA ALA A 169 14.05 -5.39 12.05
C ALA A 169 14.38 -4.45 13.22
N GLY A 170 15.52 -3.76 13.15
CA GLY A 170 15.94 -2.78 14.16
C GLY A 170 14.96 -1.61 14.29
N ILE A 171 14.50 -1.04 13.17
CA ILE A 171 13.51 0.04 13.18
C ILE A 171 12.17 -0.45 13.78
N SER A 172 11.74 -1.67 13.40
CA SER A 172 10.52 -2.27 13.96
C SER A 172 10.65 -2.55 15.46
N LEU A 173 11.84 -2.95 15.92
CA LEU A 173 12.15 -3.14 17.34
C LEU A 173 12.06 -1.82 18.11
N VAL A 174 12.63 -0.73 17.58
CA VAL A 174 12.51 0.61 18.18
C VAL A 174 11.04 1.01 18.27
N SER A 175 10.24 0.78 17.22
CA SER A 175 8.80 1.05 17.24
C SER A 175 8.08 0.26 18.34
N ALA A 176 8.34 -1.04 18.43
CA ALA A 176 7.74 -1.91 19.44
C ALA A 176 8.09 -1.46 20.87
N LEU A 177 9.39 -1.22 21.14
CA LEU A 177 9.87 -0.80 22.47
C LEU A 177 9.32 0.58 22.85
N TRP A 178 9.32 1.53 21.91
CA TRP A 178 8.77 2.86 22.17
C TRP A 178 7.29 2.79 22.51
N LEU A 179 6.52 2.02 21.74
CA LEU A 179 5.09 1.84 22.01
C LEU A 179 4.84 1.06 23.31
N MET A 180 5.71 0.07 23.66
CA MET A 180 5.65 -0.63 24.96
C MET A 180 5.92 0.29 26.14
N ALA A 181 6.78 1.28 25.97
CA ALA A 181 7.07 2.28 27.02
C ALA A 181 5.98 3.36 27.15
N THR A 182 5.05 3.45 26.17
CA THR A 182 4.02 4.50 26.12
C THR A 182 2.68 3.94 26.59
N PRO A 183 2.19 4.28 27.80
CA PRO A 183 0.86 3.86 28.23
C PRO A 183 -0.22 4.62 27.44
N ILE A 184 -1.14 3.90 26.81
CA ILE A 184 -2.26 4.48 26.06
C ILE A 184 -3.55 3.89 26.63
N ASP A 185 -4.43 4.77 27.08
CA ASP A 185 -5.78 4.40 27.52
C ASP A 185 -6.64 4.10 26.29
N GLU A 186 -7.09 2.87 26.18
CA GLU A 186 -7.95 2.44 25.08
C GLU A 186 -9.42 2.53 25.48
N GLY A 187 -10.22 3.15 24.63
CA GLY A 187 -11.68 3.20 24.82
C GLY A 187 -12.32 1.82 24.68
N PRO A 188 -13.65 1.72 24.91
CA PRO A 188 -14.39 0.48 24.75
C PRO A 188 -14.22 -0.09 23.34
N ALA A 189 -14.24 -1.42 23.26
CA ALA A 189 -14.16 -2.15 21.98
C ALA A 189 -15.36 -1.80 21.09
N GLU A 190 -15.09 -1.52 19.82
CA GLU A 190 -16.13 -1.33 18.82
C GLU A 190 -16.65 -2.69 18.31
N ARG A 191 -17.91 -2.73 17.86
CA ARG A 191 -18.46 -3.93 17.25
C ARG A 191 -17.72 -4.25 15.96
N THR A 192 -17.15 -5.45 15.87
CA THR A 192 -16.51 -5.95 14.64
C THR A 192 -17.55 -6.72 13.83
N SER A 193 -17.67 -6.37 12.54
CA SER A 193 -18.51 -7.13 11.62
C SER A 193 -17.88 -8.49 11.32
N SER A 194 -18.71 -9.53 11.22
CA SER A 194 -18.26 -10.88 10.87
C SER A 194 -17.89 -10.96 9.38
N ALA A 195 -17.08 -11.96 9.01
CA ALA A 195 -16.76 -12.22 7.60
C ALA A 195 -18.01 -12.44 6.74
N GLY A 196 -19.06 -13.11 7.30
CA GLY A 196 -20.32 -13.29 6.61
C GLY A 196 -21.07 -11.98 6.36
N GLU A 197 -21.04 -11.03 7.31
CA GLU A 197 -21.62 -9.71 7.13
C GLU A 197 -20.88 -8.89 6.07
N LEU A 198 -19.53 -8.96 6.03
CA LEU A 198 -18.73 -8.33 4.98
C LEU A 198 -19.06 -8.89 3.60
N LEU A 199 -19.08 -10.24 3.47
CA LEU A 199 -19.37 -10.89 2.20
C LEU A 199 -20.82 -10.66 1.73
N ALA A 200 -21.76 -10.49 2.66
CA ALA A 200 -23.16 -10.19 2.32
C ALA A 200 -23.31 -8.83 1.60
N VAL A 201 -22.38 -7.87 1.80
CA VAL A 201 -22.41 -6.59 1.10
C VAL A 201 -22.04 -6.75 -0.39
N LEU A 202 -21.31 -7.81 -0.76
CA LEU A 202 -21.01 -8.15 -2.16
C LEU A 202 -22.25 -8.54 -2.99
N ARG A 203 -23.41 -8.73 -2.39
CA ARG A 203 -24.67 -8.91 -3.12
C ARG A 203 -25.09 -7.63 -3.87
N ASP A 204 -24.65 -6.48 -3.39
CA ASP A 204 -24.85 -5.22 -4.11
C ASP A 204 -23.84 -5.11 -5.27
N ARG A 205 -24.36 -5.06 -6.51
CA ARG A 205 -23.56 -5.01 -7.73
C ARG A 205 -22.58 -3.83 -7.75
N LYS A 206 -23.00 -2.66 -7.25
CA LYS A 206 -22.15 -1.49 -7.23
C LYS A 206 -21.00 -1.64 -6.26
N ILE A 207 -21.27 -2.20 -5.05
CA ILE A 207 -20.21 -2.49 -4.08
C ILE A 207 -19.24 -3.51 -4.63
N THR A 208 -19.71 -4.57 -5.29
CA THR A 208 -18.84 -5.58 -5.91
C THR A 208 -17.93 -4.96 -6.97
N MET A 209 -18.46 -4.11 -7.85
CA MET A 209 -17.63 -3.43 -8.86
C MET A 209 -16.61 -2.49 -8.22
N LEU A 210 -16.98 -1.75 -7.17
CA LEU A 210 -16.06 -0.87 -6.45
C LEU A 210 -15.02 -1.67 -5.66
N PHE A 211 -15.38 -2.80 -5.07
CA PHE A 211 -14.44 -3.72 -4.42
C PHE A 211 -13.39 -4.25 -5.41
N LEU A 212 -13.84 -4.75 -6.57
CA LEU A 212 -12.92 -5.15 -7.63
C LEU A 212 -12.10 -3.98 -8.16
N GLY A 213 -12.63 -2.75 -8.10
CA GLY A 213 -11.90 -1.52 -8.37
C GLY A 213 -10.77 -1.29 -7.37
N ILE A 214 -11.00 -1.56 -6.07
CA ILE A 214 -9.91 -1.53 -5.06
C ILE A 214 -8.86 -2.59 -5.36
N VAL A 215 -9.27 -3.82 -5.67
CA VAL A 215 -8.35 -4.90 -6.08
C VAL A 215 -7.50 -4.47 -7.27
N ALA A 216 -8.12 -3.86 -8.27
CA ALA A 216 -7.44 -3.40 -9.48
C ALA A 216 -6.44 -2.28 -9.20
N ILE A 217 -6.85 -1.22 -8.46
CA ILE A 217 -5.96 -0.08 -8.19
C ILE A 217 -4.78 -0.46 -7.30
N VAL A 218 -4.99 -1.30 -6.29
CA VAL A 218 -3.88 -1.79 -5.44
C VAL A 218 -2.97 -2.72 -6.24
N GLY A 219 -3.54 -3.55 -7.09
CA GLY A 219 -2.75 -4.38 -8.00
C GLY A 219 -1.89 -3.56 -8.97
N ILE A 220 -2.42 -2.46 -9.54
CA ILE A 220 -1.65 -1.52 -10.35
C ILE A 220 -0.53 -0.87 -9.53
N ASP A 221 -0.83 -0.45 -8.30
CA ASP A 221 0.12 0.21 -7.42
C ASP A 221 1.32 -0.68 -7.08
N VAL A 222 1.06 -1.90 -6.64
CA VAL A 222 2.11 -2.90 -6.34
C VAL A 222 2.80 -3.35 -7.63
N GLY A 223 2.05 -3.50 -8.72
CA GLY A 223 2.58 -3.86 -10.02
C GLY A 223 3.55 -2.82 -10.57
N LEU A 224 3.21 -1.53 -10.53
CA LEU A 224 4.11 -0.44 -10.95
C LEU A 224 5.36 -0.36 -10.06
N ASN A 225 5.20 -0.52 -8.75
CA ASN A 225 6.33 -0.57 -7.82
C ASN A 225 7.30 -1.72 -8.18
N THR A 226 6.77 -2.90 -8.49
CA THR A 226 7.57 -4.08 -8.86
C THR A 226 8.17 -3.93 -10.27
N LEU A 227 7.44 -3.33 -11.20
CA LEU A 227 7.85 -3.12 -12.58
C LEU A 227 8.93 -2.03 -12.73
N ALA A 228 8.91 -1.01 -11.86
CA ALA A 228 9.76 0.17 -11.99
C ALA A 228 11.27 -0.17 -12.12
N PRO A 229 11.90 -0.95 -11.24
CA PRO A 229 13.29 -1.34 -11.40
C PRO A 229 13.51 -2.22 -12.64
N LYS A 230 12.57 -3.12 -12.95
CA LYS A 230 12.69 -4.06 -14.08
C LYS A 230 12.69 -3.36 -15.44
N LEU A 231 11.85 -2.32 -15.63
CA LEU A 231 11.86 -1.50 -16.84
C LEU A 231 13.19 -0.77 -17.02
N LEU A 232 13.76 -0.22 -15.94
CA LEU A 232 15.03 0.49 -15.98
C LEU A 232 16.20 -0.46 -16.27
N ILE A 233 16.17 -1.68 -15.77
CA ILE A 233 17.16 -2.71 -16.10
C ILE A 233 17.02 -3.14 -17.55
N GLU A 234 15.81 -3.54 -17.99
CA GLU A 234 15.57 -4.11 -19.32
C GLU A 234 15.85 -3.10 -20.45
N ARG A 235 15.48 -1.82 -20.25
CA ARG A 235 15.50 -0.82 -21.34
C ARG A 235 16.64 0.16 -21.29
N CYS A 236 17.29 0.28 -20.15
CA CYS A 236 18.31 1.28 -19.94
C CYS A 236 19.64 0.71 -19.42
N ASP A 237 19.74 -0.64 -19.32
CA ASP A 237 20.90 -1.37 -18.81
C ASP A 237 21.39 -0.82 -17.45
N MET A 238 20.45 -0.34 -16.62
CA MET A 238 20.80 0.23 -15.32
C MET A 238 21.18 -0.86 -14.32
N PRO A 239 22.25 -0.68 -13.53
CA PRO A 239 22.53 -1.56 -12.39
C PRO A 239 21.36 -1.60 -11.41
N LEU A 240 21.10 -2.76 -10.79
CA LEU A 240 19.95 -2.98 -9.92
C LEU A 240 19.87 -1.97 -8.76
N GLU A 241 21.04 -1.61 -8.17
CA GLU A 241 21.11 -0.63 -7.08
C GLU A 241 20.58 0.76 -7.50
N GLN A 242 20.78 1.14 -8.75
CA GLN A 242 20.29 2.41 -9.30
C GLN A 242 18.86 2.27 -9.85
N ALA A 243 18.50 1.13 -10.43
CA ALA A 243 17.19 0.88 -10.97
C ALA A 243 16.11 0.91 -9.89
N GLY A 244 16.44 0.53 -8.65
CA GLY A 244 15.56 0.63 -7.48
C GLY A 244 15.03 2.06 -7.24
N TYR A 245 15.75 3.10 -7.63
CA TYR A 245 15.28 4.48 -7.51
C TYR A 245 14.03 4.78 -8.34
N GLY A 246 13.71 3.96 -9.35
CA GLY A 246 12.45 4.04 -10.08
C GLY A 246 11.23 3.92 -9.17
N SER A 247 11.26 2.99 -8.20
CA SER A 247 10.22 2.87 -7.18
C SER A 247 10.15 4.10 -6.28
N SER A 248 11.29 4.70 -5.91
CA SER A 248 11.31 5.93 -5.11
C SER A 248 10.69 7.12 -5.86
N VAL A 249 10.97 7.29 -7.16
CA VAL A 249 10.35 8.33 -8.00
C VAL A 249 8.84 8.11 -8.07
N TYR A 250 8.40 6.86 -8.26
CA TYR A 250 6.99 6.50 -8.25
C TYR A 250 6.31 6.91 -6.94
N PHE A 251 6.84 6.52 -5.77
CA PHE A 251 6.27 6.85 -4.47
C PHE A 251 6.32 8.34 -4.16
N PHE A 252 7.39 9.04 -4.51
CA PHE A 252 7.47 10.49 -4.34
C PHE A 252 6.35 11.21 -5.11
N CYS A 253 6.21 10.91 -6.40
CA CYS A 253 5.17 11.52 -7.23
C CYS A 253 3.75 11.09 -6.78
N ARG A 254 3.60 9.88 -6.21
CA ARG A 254 2.35 9.44 -5.62
C ARG A 254 1.95 10.26 -4.40
N VAL A 255 2.90 10.62 -3.53
CA VAL A 255 2.66 11.52 -2.39
C VAL A 255 2.25 12.90 -2.86
N VAL A 256 2.99 13.46 -3.83
CA VAL A 256 2.64 14.75 -4.44
C VAL A 256 1.26 14.70 -5.08
N GLY A 257 0.96 13.63 -5.81
CA GLY A 257 -0.34 13.41 -6.43
C GLY A 257 -1.49 13.28 -5.43
N ALA A 258 -1.27 12.61 -4.29
CA ALA A 258 -2.26 12.50 -3.22
C ALA A 258 -2.55 13.87 -2.58
N PHE A 259 -1.51 14.68 -2.34
CA PHE A 259 -1.65 16.03 -1.82
C PHE A 259 -2.38 16.95 -2.80
N VAL A 260 -1.95 17.00 -4.05
CA VAL A 260 -2.60 17.78 -5.11
C VAL A 260 -4.02 17.28 -5.36
N GLY A 261 -4.22 15.96 -5.36
CA GLY A 261 -5.53 15.33 -5.51
C GLY A 261 -6.50 15.72 -4.41
N SER A 262 -6.05 15.82 -3.16
CA SER A 262 -6.90 16.29 -2.06
C SER A 262 -7.38 17.73 -2.27
N LEU A 263 -6.51 18.61 -2.81
CA LEU A 263 -6.89 19.99 -3.16
C LEU A 263 -7.82 20.03 -4.38
N LEU A 264 -7.55 19.24 -5.41
CA LEU A 264 -8.38 19.21 -6.61
C LEU A 264 -9.80 18.70 -6.33
N LEU A 265 -9.95 17.72 -5.43
CA LEU A 265 -11.25 17.17 -5.03
C LEU A 265 -12.12 18.16 -4.26
N THR A 266 -11.58 19.27 -3.75
CA THR A 266 -12.41 20.38 -3.21
C THR A 266 -13.07 21.23 -4.31
N HIS A 267 -12.52 21.21 -5.52
CA HIS A 267 -12.99 22.03 -6.65
C HIS A 267 -13.65 21.20 -7.77
N LEU A 268 -13.21 19.94 -7.94
CA LEU A 268 -13.72 19.02 -8.95
C LEU A 268 -14.70 18.02 -8.32
N SER A 269 -15.71 17.59 -9.08
CA SER A 269 -16.52 16.45 -8.66
C SER A 269 -15.68 15.15 -8.69
N ASP A 270 -15.97 14.22 -7.77
CA ASP A 270 -15.32 12.90 -7.68
C ASP A 270 -15.21 12.22 -9.06
N ARG A 271 -16.30 12.30 -9.86
CA ARG A 271 -16.36 11.69 -11.19
C ARG A 271 -15.42 12.35 -12.21
N ARG A 272 -15.33 13.69 -12.24
CA ARG A 272 -14.44 14.41 -13.15
C ARG A 272 -12.98 14.13 -12.80
N TYR A 273 -12.65 14.21 -11.50
CA TYR A 273 -11.32 13.86 -10.99
C TYR A 273 -10.94 12.45 -11.41
N TYR A 274 -11.80 11.48 -11.14
CA TYR A 274 -11.57 10.06 -11.47
C TYR A 274 -11.30 9.85 -12.96
N ILE A 275 -12.14 10.41 -13.84
CA ILE A 275 -11.98 10.28 -15.30
C ILE A 275 -10.65 10.87 -15.76
N LEU A 276 -10.32 12.10 -15.35
CA LEU A 276 -9.08 12.77 -15.76
C LEU A 276 -7.84 11.98 -15.34
N HIS A 277 -7.81 11.51 -14.10
CA HIS A 277 -6.70 10.74 -13.56
C HIS A 277 -6.59 9.34 -14.19
N MET A 278 -7.71 8.68 -14.45
CA MET A 278 -7.70 7.38 -15.15
C MET A 278 -7.24 7.50 -16.60
N LEU A 279 -7.66 8.54 -17.32
CA LEU A 279 -7.18 8.80 -18.68
C LEU A 279 -5.69 9.13 -18.69
N LEU A 280 -5.22 9.96 -17.74
CA LEU A 280 -3.79 10.26 -17.58
C LEU A 280 -3.00 8.97 -17.29
N GLY A 281 -3.48 8.13 -16.37
CA GLY A 281 -2.88 6.83 -16.05
C GLY A 281 -2.79 5.92 -17.26
N LEU A 282 -3.85 5.83 -18.04
CA LEU A 282 -3.87 5.00 -19.25
C LEU A 282 -2.90 5.53 -20.32
N VAL A 283 -2.90 6.84 -20.57
CA VAL A 283 -1.99 7.49 -21.53
C VAL A 283 -0.54 7.24 -21.13
N VAL A 284 -0.19 7.36 -19.86
CA VAL A 284 1.18 7.15 -19.42
C VAL A 284 1.59 5.68 -19.45
N LEU A 285 0.67 4.73 -19.15
CA LEU A 285 0.95 3.31 -19.33
C LEU A 285 1.24 2.99 -20.82
N CYS A 286 0.44 3.56 -21.73
CA CYS A 286 0.71 3.44 -23.16
C CYS A 286 2.04 4.09 -23.57
N ALA A 287 2.37 5.25 -23.02
CA ALA A 287 3.65 5.93 -23.33
C ALA A 287 4.85 5.12 -22.83
N LEU A 288 4.71 4.43 -21.69
CA LEU A 288 5.75 3.55 -21.16
C LEU A 288 6.11 2.39 -22.09
N TYR A 289 5.23 1.95 -23.01
CA TYR A 289 5.60 0.94 -24.01
C TYR A 289 6.71 1.42 -24.95
N PHE A 290 6.77 2.72 -25.22
CA PHE A 290 7.71 3.34 -26.17
C PHE A 290 8.89 4.04 -25.47
N ALA A 291 8.88 4.09 -24.13
CA ALA A 291 9.93 4.74 -23.36
C ALA A 291 11.23 3.93 -23.40
N GLY A 292 12.23 4.40 -24.15
CA GLY A 292 13.54 3.76 -24.34
C GLY A 292 14.68 4.47 -23.63
N SER A 293 14.45 5.63 -22.97
CA SER A 293 15.49 6.35 -22.23
C SER A 293 15.17 6.37 -20.73
N ARG A 294 16.24 6.41 -19.91
CA ARG A 294 16.13 6.49 -18.44
C ARG A 294 15.19 7.60 -17.98
N TYR A 295 15.31 8.78 -18.58
CA TYR A 295 14.48 9.93 -18.20
C TYR A 295 13.02 9.74 -18.60
N ALA A 296 12.75 9.15 -19.77
CA ALA A 296 11.38 8.86 -20.21
C ALA A 296 10.70 7.83 -19.31
N VAL A 297 11.42 6.76 -18.94
CA VAL A 297 10.89 5.74 -18.01
C VAL A 297 10.63 6.33 -16.62
N LEU A 298 11.59 7.09 -16.05
CA LEU A 298 11.41 7.73 -14.74
C LEU A 298 10.27 8.75 -14.74
N ALA A 299 10.17 9.59 -15.80
CA ALA A 299 9.06 10.53 -15.95
C ALA A 299 7.72 9.81 -16.06
N GLY A 300 7.64 8.73 -16.85
CA GLY A 300 6.44 7.91 -16.98
C GLY A 300 6.03 7.28 -15.65
N LEU A 301 6.97 6.71 -14.89
CA LEU A 301 6.72 6.17 -13.56
C LEU A 301 6.24 7.25 -12.58
N GLY A 302 6.85 8.44 -12.62
CA GLY A 302 6.42 9.57 -11.79
C GLY A 302 4.99 10.02 -12.13
N VAL A 303 4.67 10.19 -13.42
CA VAL A 303 3.30 10.56 -13.86
C VAL A 303 2.31 9.46 -13.51
N ALA A 304 2.67 8.18 -13.61
CA ALA A 304 1.81 7.07 -13.18
C ALA A 304 1.54 7.13 -11.68
N GLY A 305 2.58 7.36 -10.85
CA GLY A 305 2.41 7.54 -9.40
C GLY A 305 1.45 8.68 -9.06
N PHE A 306 1.60 9.83 -9.75
CA PHE A 306 0.69 10.97 -9.61
C PHE A 306 -0.74 10.61 -10.03
N ALA A 307 -0.93 9.98 -11.18
CA ALA A 307 -2.24 9.66 -11.75
C ALA A 307 -3.04 8.71 -10.88
N PHE A 308 -2.41 7.65 -10.35
CA PHE A 308 -3.12 6.63 -9.56
C PHE A 308 -3.22 6.94 -8.07
N SER A 309 -2.60 8.02 -7.58
CA SER A 309 -2.43 8.33 -6.15
C SER A 309 -3.71 8.34 -5.32
N SER A 310 -4.77 8.99 -5.78
CA SER A 310 -6.02 9.20 -5.01
C SER A 310 -7.19 8.33 -5.48
N ILE A 311 -6.98 7.47 -6.48
CA ILE A 311 -8.05 6.64 -7.06
C ILE A 311 -8.64 5.67 -6.01
N PHE A 312 -7.78 5.08 -5.17
CA PHE A 312 -8.22 4.26 -4.03
C PHE A 312 -9.20 5.04 -3.13
N ALA A 313 -8.84 6.25 -2.74
CA ALA A 313 -9.65 7.07 -1.83
C ALA A 313 -11.01 7.45 -2.46
N VAL A 314 -11.04 7.76 -3.75
CA VAL A 314 -12.29 8.05 -4.48
C VAL A 314 -13.20 6.83 -4.50
N ILE A 315 -12.68 5.65 -4.88
CA ILE A 315 -13.46 4.40 -4.91
C ILE A 315 -14.01 4.07 -3.52
N TYR A 316 -13.14 4.14 -2.51
CA TYR A 316 -13.49 3.87 -1.11
C TYR A 316 -14.61 4.80 -0.62
N SER A 317 -14.46 6.11 -0.85
CA SER A 317 -15.47 7.11 -0.50
C SER A 317 -16.81 6.85 -1.20
N GLN A 318 -16.80 6.50 -2.49
CA GLN A 318 -18.02 6.19 -3.26
C GLN A 318 -18.73 4.94 -2.73
N ALA A 319 -18.00 3.94 -2.25
CA ALA A 319 -18.57 2.76 -1.63
C ALA A 319 -19.26 3.12 -0.30
N LEU A 320 -18.62 3.91 0.57
CA LEU A 320 -19.19 4.38 1.83
C LEU A 320 -20.45 5.23 1.62
N LYS A 321 -20.42 6.15 0.65
CA LYS A 321 -21.57 7.01 0.32
C LYS A 321 -22.76 6.21 -0.25
N HIS A 322 -22.50 5.03 -0.84
CA HIS A 322 -23.55 4.21 -1.44
C HIS A 322 -24.40 3.49 -0.40
N LEU A 323 -23.81 2.93 0.65
CA LEU A 323 -24.50 2.22 1.74
C LEU A 323 -23.99 2.70 3.11
N PRO A 324 -24.32 3.94 3.53
CA PRO A 324 -23.77 4.52 4.76
C PRO A 324 -24.16 3.75 6.03
N ALA A 325 -25.32 3.06 6.03
CA ALA A 325 -25.77 2.23 7.15
C ALA A 325 -24.88 0.99 7.39
N ARG A 326 -24.03 0.61 6.43
CA ARG A 326 -23.12 -0.54 6.48
C ARG A 326 -21.66 -0.11 6.32
N ALA A 327 -21.31 1.07 6.82
CA ALA A 327 -19.98 1.65 6.65
C ALA A 327 -18.86 0.77 7.21
N ASN A 328 -19.09 0.07 8.32
CA ASN A 328 -18.10 -0.82 8.95
C ASN A 328 -17.78 -2.03 8.05
N GLU A 329 -18.83 -2.68 7.52
CA GLU A 329 -18.68 -3.82 6.61
C GLU A 329 -18.00 -3.41 5.30
N ILE A 330 -18.38 -2.26 4.76
CA ILE A 330 -17.76 -1.72 3.53
C ILE A 330 -16.30 -1.41 3.79
N SER A 331 -15.95 -0.76 4.90
CA SER A 331 -14.58 -0.45 5.27
C SER A 331 -13.72 -1.71 5.38
N GLY A 332 -14.22 -2.72 6.08
CA GLY A 332 -13.55 -4.01 6.19
C GLY A 332 -13.35 -4.69 4.84
N LEU A 333 -14.40 -4.69 3.99
CA LEU A 333 -14.34 -5.28 2.65
C LEU A 333 -13.31 -4.54 1.77
N MET A 334 -13.29 -3.22 1.77
CA MET A 334 -12.35 -2.43 0.96
C MET A 334 -10.89 -2.65 1.42
N ILE A 335 -10.65 -2.82 2.73
CA ILE A 335 -9.32 -3.19 3.26
C ILE A 335 -8.93 -4.60 2.78
N MET A 336 -9.85 -5.56 2.78
CA MET A 336 -9.59 -6.88 2.21
C MET A 336 -9.18 -6.78 0.73
N GLY A 337 -9.73 -5.81 -0.03
CA GLY A 337 -9.39 -5.58 -1.43
C GLY A 337 -7.91 -5.23 -1.69
N VAL A 338 -7.14 -4.87 -0.65
CA VAL A 338 -5.68 -4.67 -0.74
C VAL A 338 -4.96 -5.94 -1.22
N PHE A 339 -5.58 -7.12 -1.10
CA PHE A 339 -5.04 -8.36 -1.66
C PHE A 339 -4.83 -8.32 -3.20
N GLY A 340 -5.32 -7.30 -3.90
CA GLY A 340 -5.00 -7.05 -5.31
C GLY A 340 -3.50 -7.04 -5.59
N GLY A 341 -2.69 -6.58 -4.61
CA GLY A 341 -1.23 -6.68 -4.64
C GLY A 341 -0.70 -8.12 -4.62
N ALA A 342 -1.50 -9.11 -4.21
CA ALA A 342 -1.15 -10.52 -4.28
C ALA A 342 -1.50 -11.17 -5.63
N VAL A 343 -2.47 -10.61 -6.36
CA VAL A 343 -3.00 -11.20 -7.59
C VAL A 343 -2.29 -10.66 -8.84
N VAL A 344 -2.10 -9.34 -8.90
CA VAL A 344 -1.66 -8.68 -10.14
C VAL A 344 -0.18 -8.98 -10.46
N PRO A 345 0.79 -8.94 -9.53
CA PRO A 345 2.19 -9.20 -9.86
C PRO A 345 2.46 -10.61 -10.41
N PRO A 346 1.88 -11.71 -9.88
CA PRO A 346 2.03 -13.02 -10.52
C PRO A 346 1.46 -13.08 -11.94
N LEU A 347 0.30 -12.44 -12.19
CA LEU A 347 -0.27 -12.35 -13.52
C LEU A 347 0.66 -11.58 -14.47
N MET A 348 1.26 -10.48 -13.99
CA MET A 348 2.29 -9.76 -14.74
C MET A 348 3.46 -10.69 -15.09
N GLY A 349 3.95 -11.45 -14.10
CA GLY A 349 5.05 -12.39 -14.30
C GLY A 349 4.75 -13.42 -15.38
N VAL A 350 3.58 -14.08 -15.31
CA VAL A 350 3.17 -15.09 -16.30
C VAL A 350 3.12 -14.50 -17.73
N VAL A 351 2.53 -13.31 -17.88
CA VAL A 351 2.43 -12.67 -19.19
C VAL A 351 3.80 -12.18 -19.67
N THR A 352 4.66 -11.70 -18.77
CA THR A 352 6.03 -11.26 -19.08
C THR A 352 6.89 -12.44 -19.53
N ASP A 353 6.81 -13.59 -18.84
CA ASP A 353 7.52 -14.82 -19.25
C ASP A 353 7.05 -15.29 -20.64
N ALA A 354 5.73 -15.19 -20.93
CA ALA A 354 5.18 -15.59 -22.23
C ALA A 354 5.57 -14.63 -23.37
N VAL A 355 5.68 -13.33 -23.10
CA VAL A 355 6.03 -12.29 -24.09
C VAL A 355 7.55 -12.16 -24.24
N GLY A 356 8.33 -12.51 -23.23
CA GLY A 356 9.78 -12.37 -23.18
C GLY A 356 10.25 -10.93 -22.91
N SER A 357 9.39 -10.04 -22.42
CA SER A 357 9.74 -8.65 -22.09
C SER A 357 8.75 -8.04 -21.09
N GLN A 358 9.15 -6.94 -20.42
CA GLN A 358 8.30 -6.19 -19.49
C GLN A 358 7.08 -5.52 -20.16
N ALA A 359 6.97 -5.58 -21.49
CA ALA A 359 5.74 -5.23 -22.19
C ALA A 359 4.56 -6.10 -21.73
N GLY A 360 4.80 -7.36 -21.36
CA GLY A 360 3.79 -8.23 -20.74
C GLY A 360 3.22 -7.69 -19.45
N SER A 361 4.09 -7.23 -18.55
CA SER A 361 3.68 -6.55 -17.30
C SER A 361 2.85 -5.30 -17.58
N LEU A 362 3.28 -4.45 -18.53
CA LEU A 362 2.53 -3.25 -18.91
C LEU A 362 1.14 -3.61 -19.49
N ALA A 363 1.02 -4.69 -20.26
CA ALA A 363 -0.25 -5.15 -20.81
C ALA A 363 -1.25 -5.51 -19.70
N VAL A 364 -0.81 -6.24 -18.67
CA VAL A 364 -1.64 -6.59 -17.53
C VAL A 364 -2.08 -5.32 -16.79
N LEU A 365 -1.17 -4.40 -16.49
CA LEU A 365 -1.51 -3.14 -15.82
C LEU A 365 -2.49 -2.29 -16.64
N THR A 366 -2.31 -2.24 -17.97
CA THR A 366 -3.23 -1.55 -18.87
C THR A 366 -4.62 -2.17 -18.83
N LEU A 367 -4.74 -3.49 -18.80
CA LEU A 367 -6.02 -4.19 -18.66
C LEU A 367 -6.76 -3.82 -17.38
N PHE A 368 -6.04 -3.79 -16.24
CA PHE A 368 -6.63 -3.36 -14.97
C PHE A 368 -7.00 -1.87 -14.97
N ALA A 369 -6.22 -1.01 -15.64
CA ALA A 369 -6.56 0.40 -15.81
C ALA A 369 -7.82 0.59 -16.69
N LEU A 370 -7.99 -0.20 -17.73
CA LEU A 370 -9.22 -0.23 -18.55
C LEU A 370 -10.43 -0.68 -17.73
N TYR A 371 -10.26 -1.69 -16.86
CA TYR A 371 -11.32 -2.07 -15.92
C TYR A 371 -11.71 -0.91 -15.00
N LEU A 372 -10.75 -0.18 -14.44
CA LEU A 372 -11.02 1.01 -13.63
C LEU A 372 -11.75 2.10 -14.44
N LEU A 373 -11.38 2.32 -15.69
CA LEU A 373 -12.10 3.25 -16.56
C LEU A 373 -13.55 2.78 -16.80
N ALA A 374 -13.79 1.48 -16.93
CA ALA A 374 -15.13 0.91 -17.02
C ALA A 374 -15.97 1.09 -15.73
N CYS A 375 -15.33 1.35 -14.58
CA CYS A 375 -16.02 1.66 -13.33
C CYS A 375 -16.54 3.11 -13.24
N VAL A 376 -16.25 3.99 -14.20
CA VAL A 376 -16.72 5.40 -14.24
C VAL A 376 -18.23 5.56 -13.98
N PRO A 377 -19.14 4.70 -14.53
CA PRO A 377 -20.56 4.81 -14.25
C PRO A 377 -20.92 4.61 -12.75
N MET A 378 -20.05 3.94 -12.00
CA MET A 378 -20.27 3.70 -10.55
C MET A 378 -19.88 4.90 -9.69
N ILE A 379 -19.11 5.86 -10.24
CA ILE A 379 -18.66 7.06 -9.55
C ILE A 379 -19.72 8.16 -9.74
N ARG A 380 -20.38 8.56 -8.65
CA ARG A 380 -21.38 9.63 -8.67
C ARG A 380 -20.71 11.00 -8.85
N SER A 381 -21.42 11.91 -9.54
CA SER A 381 -20.97 13.30 -9.77
C SER A 381 -21.56 14.22 -8.69
N GLU A 382 -21.31 13.97 -7.42
CA GLU A 382 -21.68 14.92 -6.37
C GLU A 382 -20.64 16.04 -6.33
N LYS A 383 -21.07 17.30 -6.55
CA LYS A 383 -20.32 18.46 -6.08
C LYS A 383 -20.45 18.47 -4.55
N THR A 384 -19.36 18.65 -3.84
CA THR A 384 -19.43 19.00 -2.42
C THR A 384 -20.12 20.36 -2.35
N ASP A 385 -21.41 20.39 -2.00
CA ASP A 385 -22.14 21.63 -1.70
C ASP A 385 -21.53 22.21 -0.41
N SER A 386 -20.50 23.04 -0.58
CA SER A 386 -19.90 23.86 0.47
C SER A 386 -20.76 25.09 0.82
N HIS A 387 -22.08 25.01 0.60
CA HIS A 387 -23.03 26.08 0.94
C HIS A 387 -24.26 25.53 1.66
N VAL A 388 -24.08 24.95 2.87
CA VAL A 388 -25.17 24.91 3.86
C VAL A 388 -24.54 24.93 5.27
N SER A 389 -24.29 26.10 5.82
CA SER A 389 -24.64 26.55 7.15
C SER A 389 -24.05 27.94 7.43
N ALA A 390 -24.67 28.93 6.78
CA ALA A 390 -24.65 30.30 7.26
C ALA A 390 -26.12 30.78 7.19
N ARG A 391 -26.95 30.29 8.11
CA ARG A 391 -28.15 30.97 8.61
C ARG A 391 -28.46 30.44 10.01
#